data_91a2b4061f0d14f8988f03594ea70936
#
_entry.id   91a2b4061f0d14f8988f03594ea70936
#
_cell.length_a   1.000
_cell.length_b   1.000
_cell.length_c   1.000
_cell.angle_alpha   90.00
_cell.angle_beta   90.00
_cell.angle_gamma   90.00
#
_symmetry.space_group_name_H-M   'P 1'
#
loop_
_entity.id
_entity.type
_entity.pdbx_description
1 polymer ?
#
loop_
_entity_poly.entity_id
_entity_poly.type
_entity_poly.pdbx_seq_one_letter_code
_entity_poly.pdbx_strand_id
1 'polypeptide(L)'
;MQRIKNLKLTTKMMLAFGAVLALMLVQGIAAFVGLNSLNGATTEVTGNVLPSVKAAGDLQNLIGEYRTTSYRQHVRASDAVKAEAKTLAAQTDKKIEQSIKDYAKLIISPDEKKAYDTFVKEWKAAKQSYAEVQEMLDLGLPDDAVDTFIGTTRDQHRKAVAALNTLVNVVDQQAKTASVSADSTFTASSTLMVIMLLVGIVGGLALAWFFARAIAGAVGEAVRVANDVSAGKLDGKID
;
A
#
# COMPACT_ATOMS: atom_id res chain seq x y z
N MET A 1 -37.58 13.52 29.54
CA MET A 1 -38.50 13.71 28.39
C MET A 1 -39.48 14.88 28.54
N GLN A 2 -39.86 15.33 29.74
CA GLN A 2 -40.80 16.46 29.96
C GLN A 2 -40.25 17.83 29.50
N ARG A 3 -38.94 18.09 29.57
CA ARG A 3 -38.35 19.40 29.17
C ARG A 3 -38.45 19.73 27.68
N ILE A 4 -38.51 18.71 26.80
CA ILE A 4 -38.61 18.92 25.33
C ILE A 4 -40.06 19.22 24.91
N LYS A 5 -41.06 18.81 25.68
CA LYS A 5 -42.47 19.07 25.36
C LYS A 5 -42.83 20.57 25.42
N ASN A 6 -42.16 21.35 26.28
CA ASN A 6 -42.50 22.77 26.53
C ASN A 6 -41.65 23.75 25.68
N LEU A 7 -40.81 23.25 24.73
CA LEU A 7 -40.05 24.12 23.85
C LEU A 7 -40.91 24.68 22.70
N LYS A 8 -40.66 25.92 22.34
CA LYS A 8 -41.28 26.53 21.14
C LYS A 8 -41.03 25.67 19.90
N LEU A 9 -41.97 25.61 18.98
CA LEU A 9 -41.84 24.82 17.72
C LEU A 9 -40.56 25.12 16.99
N THR A 10 -40.17 26.40 16.89
CA THR A 10 -38.91 26.85 16.27
C THR A 10 -37.67 26.22 16.92
N THR A 11 -37.62 26.15 18.23
CA THR A 11 -36.51 25.54 18.98
C THR A 11 -36.46 24.04 18.77
N LYS A 12 -37.60 23.36 18.69
CA LYS A 12 -37.69 21.93 18.35
C LYS A 12 -37.13 21.67 16.95
N MET A 13 -37.51 22.49 15.94
CA MET A 13 -36.98 22.38 14.58
C MET A 13 -35.46 22.63 14.51
N MET A 14 -34.96 23.68 15.19
CA MET A 14 -33.52 23.94 15.25
C MET A 14 -32.74 22.78 15.87
N LEU A 15 -33.24 22.17 16.94
CA LEU A 15 -32.60 20.99 17.55
C LEU A 15 -32.59 19.79 16.59
N ALA A 16 -33.65 19.56 15.81
CA ALA A 16 -33.72 18.50 14.84
C ALA A 16 -32.71 18.67 13.73
N PHE A 17 -32.71 19.83 13.07
CA PHE A 17 -31.75 20.14 12.03
C PHE A 17 -30.31 20.12 12.56
N GLY A 18 -30.07 20.65 13.75
CA GLY A 18 -28.79 20.58 14.44
C GLY A 18 -28.30 19.16 14.68
N ALA A 19 -29.20 18.25 15.12
CA ALA A 19 -28.87 16.83 15.28
C ALA A 19 -28.53 16.14 13.96
N VAL A 20 -29.28 16.42 12.88
CA VAL A 20 -28.99 15.89 11.53
C VAL A 20 -27.65 16.41 11.02
N LEU A 21 -27.38 17.72 11.17
CA LEU A 21 -26.11 18.31 10.75
C LEU A 21 -24.93 17.73 11.55
N ALA A 22 -25.07 17.53 12.87
CA ALA A 22 -24.05 16.89 13.70
C ALA A 22 -23.77 15.45 13.24
N LEU A 23 -24.82 14.69 12.90
CA LEU A 23 -24.69 13.33 12.36
C LEU A 23 -23.96 13.32 11.02
N MET A 24 -24.30 14.25 10.13
CA MET A 24 -23.60 14.42 8.82
C MET A 24 -22.13 14.77 9.00
N LEU A 25 -21.80 15.64 9.96
CA LEU A 25 -20.41 16.00 10.27
C LEU A 25 -19.62 14.78 10.75
N VAL A 26 -20.18 13.99 11.67
CA VAL A 26 -19.53 12.77 12.17
C VAL A 26 -19.30 11.77 11.02
N GLN A 27 -20.29 11.58 10.16
CA GLN A 27 -20.15 10.73 8.98
C GLN A 27 -19.07 11.23 8.00
N GLY A 28 -19.03 12.53 7.75
CA GLY A 28 -18.04 13.16 6.89
C GLY A 28 -16.60 12.98 7.42
N ILE A 29 -16.42 13.17 8.74
CA ILE A 29 -15.12 12.95 9.39
C ILE A 29 -14.71 11.47 9.31
N ALA A 30 -15.61 10.54 9.61
CA ALA A 30 -15.33 9.09 9.52
C ALA A 30 -14.96 8.66 8.09
N ALA A 31 -15.67 9.17 7.09
CA ALA A 31 -15.35 8.92 5.67
C ALA A 31 -13.98 9.48 5.28
N PHE A 32 -13.66 10.70 5.70
CA PHE A 32 -12.38 11.32 5.43
C PHE A 32 -11.21 10.54 6.05
N VAL A 33 -11.34 10.12 7.31
CA VAL A 33 -10.32 9.30 8.00
C VAL A 33 -10.14 7.95 7.28
N GLY A 34 -11.23 7.28 6.90
CA GLY A 34 -11.18 6.01 6.17
C GLY A 34 -10.48 6.14 4.81
N LEU A 35 -10.80 7.18 4.04
CA LEU A 35 -10.15 7.46 2.76
C LEU A 35 -8.66 7.78 2.91
N ASN A 36 -8.31 8.56 3.93
CA ASN A 36 -6.91 8.91 4.17
C ASN A 36 -6.08 7.68 4.57
N SER A 37 -6.63 6.79 5.39
CA SER A 37 -5.98 5.52 5.76
C SER A 37 -5.78 4.60 4.55
N LEU A 38 -6.77 4.52 3.66
CA LEU A 38 -6.67 3.74 2.42
C LEU A 38 -5.64 4.34 1.46
N ASN A 39 -5.61 5.67 1.32
CA ASN A 39 -4.60 6.35 0.51
C ASN A 39 -3.19 6.10 1.04
N GLY A 40 -2.98 6.12 2.37
CA GLY A 40 -1.70 5.78 3.01
C GLY A 40 -1.24 4.37 2.66
N ALA A 41 -2.11 3.37 2.83
CA ALA A 41 -1.81 1.98 2.50
C ALA A 41 -1.48 1.80 0.99
N THR A 42 -2.23 2.45 0.11
CA THR A 42 -1.98 2.41 -1.34
C THR A 42 -0.64 3.05 -1.70
N THR A 43 -0.31 4.19 -1.08
CA THR A 43 0.96 4.91 -1.30
C THR A 43 2.16 4.08 -0.84
N GLU A 44 2.06 3.37 0.28
CA GLU A 44 3.11 2.46 0.74
C GLU A 44 3.38 1.33 -0.25
N VAL A 45 2.31 0.68 -0.74
CA VAL A 45 2.43 -0.40 -1.73
C VAL A 45 3.03 0.10 -3.03
N THR A 46 2.53 1.21 -3.58
CA THR A 46 2.93 1.69 -4.91
C THR A 46 4.25 2.47 -4.88
N GLY A 47 4.52 3.19 -3.81
CA GLY A 47 5.69 4.06 -3.68
C GLY A 47 6.95 3.36 -3.22
N ASN A 48 6.83 2.22 -2.55
CA ASN A 48 7.98 1.50 -2.01
C ASN A 48 7.96 0.00 -2.32
N VAL A 49 6.93 -0.72 -1.90
CA VAL A 49 6.92 -2.20 -1.97
C VAL A 49 7.03 -2.72 -3.40
N LEU A 50 6.23 -2.21 -4.34
CA LEU A 50 6.30 -2.61 -5.75
C LEU A 50 7.65 -2.25 -6.41
N PRO A 51 8.20 -1.04 -6.22
CA PRO A 51 9.55 -0.72 -6.68
C PRO A 51 10.62 -1.67 -6.13
N SER A 52 10.56 -2.06 -4.85
CA SER A 52 11.51 -3.00 -4.23
C SER A 52 11.42 -4.39 -4.84
N VAL A 53 10.21 -4.94 -5.02
CA VAL A 53 9.99 -6.23 -5.69
C VAL A 53 10.56 -6.21 -7.12
N LYS A 54 10.24 -5.16 -7.87
CA LYS A 54 10.75 -4.99 -9.24
C LYS A 54 12.27 -4.90 -9.27
N ALA A 55 12.86 -4.06 -8.42
CA ALA A 55 14.31 -3.86 -8.39
C ALA A 55 15.05 -5.15 -7.97
N ALA A 56 14.52 -5.95 -7.05
CA ALA A 56 15.08 -7.25 -6.69
C ALA A 56 15.01 -8.25 -7.86
N GLY A 57 13.90 -8.29 -8.59
CA GLY A 57 13.74 -9.11 -9.79
C GLY A 57 14.68 -8.67 -10.93
N ASP A 58 14.84 -7.38 -11.14
CA ASP A 58 15.79 -6.84 -12.12
C ASP A 58 17.23 -7.23 -11.78
N LEU A 59 17.61 -7.19 -10.48
CA LEU A 59 18.92 -7.69 -10.02
C LEU A 59 19.11 -9.18 -10.29
N GLN A 60 18.10 -10.03 -10.09
CA GLN A 60 18.17 -11.46 -10.41
C GLN A 60 18.46 -11.68 -11.90
N ASN A 61 17.76 -10.97 -12.76
CA ASN A 61 17.95 -11.04 -14.21
C ASN A 61 19.36 -10.59 -14.61
N LEU A 62 19.83 -9.46 -14.10
CA LEU A 62 21.16 -8.91 -14.40
C LEU A 62 22.28 -9.84 -13.94
N ILE A 63 22.16 -10.46 -12.76
CA ILE A 63 23.14 -11.42 -12.25
C ILE A 63 23.17 -12.68 -13.09
N GLY A 64 22.02 -13.17 -13.55
CA GLY A 64 21.92 -14.28 -14.50
C GLY A 64 22.55 -13.94 -15.86
N GLU A 65 22.27 -12.75 -16.40
CA GLU A 65 22.88 -12.25 -17.63
C GLU A 65 24.41 -12.12 -17.51
N TYR A 66 24.89 -11.57 -16.40
CA TYR A 66 26.32 -11.46 -16.13
C TYR A 66 27.01 -12.83 -16.12
N ARG A 67 26.41 -13.83 -15.48
CA ARG A 67 26.92 -15.20 -15.49
C ARG A 67 27.01 -15.77 -16.91
N THR A 68 25.95 -15.59 -17.69
CA THR A 68 25.87 -16.11 -19.06
C THR A 68 26.86 -15.43 -19.99
N THR A 69 27.00 -14.11 -19.93
CA THR A 69 27.95 -13.35 -20.74
C THR A 69 29.37 -13.63 -20.33
N SER A 70 29.66 -13.80 -19.03
CA SER A 70 30.98 -14.22 -18.55
C SER A 70 31.33 -15.62 -19.05
N TYR A 71 30.40 -16.59 -19.03
CA TYR A 71 30.63 -17.95 -19.56
C TYR A 71 30.98 -17.96 -21.05
N ARG A 72 30.34 -17.11 -21.87
CA ARG A 72 30.58 -17.01 -23.31
C ARG A 72 32.05 -16.65 -23.65
N GLN A 73 32.81 -16.11 -22.72
CA GLN A 73 34.24 -15.80 -22.91
C GLN A 73 35.13 -17.07 -22.87
N HIS A 74 34.63 -18.18 -22.26
CA HIS A 74 35.37 -19.43 -22.06
C HIS A 74 35.01 -20.52 -23.08
N VAL A 75 33.92 -20.33 -23.86
CA VAL A 75 33.53 -21.31 -24.87
C VAL A 75 34.41 -21.20 -26.12
N ARG A 76 34.45 -22.31 -26.90
CA ARG A 76 35.10 -22.31 -28.22
C ARG A 76 34.31 -21.41 -29.17
N ALA A 77 34.76 -20.20 -29.36
CA ALA A 77 34.17 -19.20 -30.24
C ALA A 77 35.28 -18.34 -30.89
N SER A 78 34.90 -17.56 -31.89
CA SER A 78 35.82 -16.59 -32.51
C SER A 78 36.18 -15.47 -31.51
N ASP A 79 37.33 -14.84 -31.71
CA ASP A 79 37.79 -13.73 -30.86
C ASP A 79 36.79 -12.55 -30.87
N ALA A 80 36.09 -12.33 -31.98
CA ALA A 80 35.03 -11.33 -32.08
C ALA A 80 33.87 -11.61 -31.12
N VAL A 81 33.42 -12.87 -31.01
CA VAL A 81 32.34 -13.29 -30.06
C VAL A 81 32.80 -13.15 -28.62
N LYS A 82 34.06 -13.49 -28.33
CA LYS A 82 34.63 -13.34 -26.99
C LYS A 82 34.76 -11.87 -26.59
N ALA A 83 35.20 -11.00 -27.49
CA ALA A 83 35.30 -9.56 -27.27
C ALA A 83 33.94 -8.92 -27.07
N GLU A 84 32.92 -9.32 -27.83
CA GLU A 84 31.51 -8.90 -27.60
C GLU A 84 31.04 -9.34 -26.23
N ALA A 85 31.27 -10.60 -25.84
CA ALA A 85 30.84 -11.12 -24.51
C ALA A 85 31.53 -10.36 -23.36
N LYS A 86 32.82 -10.03 -23.48
CA LYS A 86 33.56 -9.18 -22.51
C LYS A 86 32.94 -7.79 -22.38
N THR A 87 32.58 -7.18 -23.51
CA THR A 87 31.93 -5.86 -23.53
C THR A 87 30.54 -5.90 -22.86
N LEU A 88 29.74 -6.90 -23.21
CA LEU A 88 28.39 -7.09 -22.58
C LEU A 88 28.48 -7.36 -21.08
N ALA A 89 29.44 -8.21 -20.66
CA ALA A 89 29.66 -8.45 -19.23
C ALA A 89 30.00 -7.16 -18.48
N ALA A 90 30.89 -6.32 -19.04
CA ALA A 90 31.24 -5.04 -18.43
C ALA A 90 30.05 -4.03 -18.38
N GLN A 91 29.19 -4.04 -19.39
CA GLN A 91 27.97 -3.22 -19.38
C GLN A 91 26.97 -3.71 -18.34
N THR A 92 26.78 -5.04 -18.27
CA THR A 92 25.87 -5.65 -17.29
C THR A 92 26.37 -5.42 -15.86
N ASP A 93 27.68 -5.48 -15.63
CA ASP A 93 28.29 -5.16 -14.34
C ASP A 93 27.97 -3.73 -13.88
N LYS A 94 28.11 -2.75 -14.77
CA LYS A 94 27.72 -1.36 -14.45
C LYS A 94 26.24 -1.23 -14.13
N LYS A 95 25.36 -1.95 -14.83
CA LYS A 95 23.93 -1.98 -14.52
C LYS A 95 23.68 -2.59 -13.16
N ILE A 96 24.35 -3.67 -12.79
CA ILE A 96 24.25 -4.30 -11.47
C ILE A 96 24.68 -3.32 -10.37
N GLU A 97 25.82 -2.65 -10.53
CA GLU A 97 26.29 -1.66 -9.56
C GLU A 97 25.29 -0.51 -9.36
N GLN A 98 24.70 -0.02 -10.45
CA GLN A 98 23.68 1.03 -10.37
C GLN A 98 22.41 0.49 -9.70
N SER A 99 21.94 -0.70 -10.08
CA SER A 99 20.75 -1.31 -9.48
C SER A 99 20.92 -1.58 -7.98
N ILE A 100 22.13 -1.99 -7.55
CA ILE A 100 22.45 -2.14 -6.11
C ILE A 100 22.32 -0.78 -5.38
N LYS A 101 22.89 0.29 -5.96
CA LYS A 101 22.79 1.64 -5.37
C LYS A 101 21.36 2.17 -5.31
N ASP A 102 20.58 1.90 -6.35
CA ASP A 102 19.19 2.36 -6.42
C ASP A 102 18.30 1.54 -5.48
N TYR A 103 18.54 0.24 -5.36
CA TYR A 103 17.85 -0.60 -4.39
C TYR A 103 18.06 -0.13 -2.95
N ALA A 104 19.26 0.30 -2.60
CA ALA A 104 19.58 0.78 -1.24
C ALA A 104 18.67 1.92 -0.77
N LYS A 105 18.09 2.71 -1.70
CA LYS A 105 17.18 3.82 -1.42
C LYS A 105 15.74 3.35 -1.11
N LEU A 106 15.43 2.10 -1.45
CA LEU A 106 14.09 1.52 -1.29
C LEU A 106 13.95 0.75 0.04
N ILE A 107 15.03 0.51 0.76
CA ILE A 107 15.05 -0.29 1.98
C ILE A 107 14.26 0.40 3.09
N ILE A 108 13.24 -0.29 3.62
CA ILE A 108 12.35 0.25 4.66
C ILE A 108 12.38 -0.55 5.97
N SER A 109 12.95 -1.76 5.97
CA SER A 109 12.96 -2.61 7.17
C SER A 109 14.37 -3.10 7.54
N PRO A 110 14.63 -3.40 8.84
CA PRO A 110 15.88 -3.98 9.28
C PRO A 110 16.19 -5.34 8.66
N ASP A 111 15.16 -6.17 8.43
CA ASP A 111 15.33 -7.51 7.84
C ASP A 111 15.72 -7.40 6.36
N GLU A 112 15.10 -6.48 5.63
CA GLU A 112 15.48 -6.15 4.25
C GLU A 112 16.91 -5.62 4.17
N LYS A 113 17.28 -4.71 5.05
CA LYS A 113 18.65 -4.19 5.15
C LYS A 113 19.66 -5.31 5.36
N LYS A 114 19.41 -6.23 6.28
CA LYS A 114 20.26 -7.37 6.56
C LYS A 114 20.41 -8.31 5.35
N ALA A 115 19.31 -8.61 4.69
CA ALA A 115 19.31 -9.44 3.48
C ALA A 115 20.08 -8.76 2.34
N TYR A 116 19.84 -7.46 2.12
CA TYR A 116 20.56 -6.64 1.16
C TYR A 116 22.08 -6.60 1.44
N ASP A 117 22.51 -6.33 2.66
CA ASP A 117 23.92 -6.28 3.04
C ASP A 117 24.61 -7.64 2.82
N THR A 118 23.90 -8.73 3.12
CA THR A 118 24.38 -10.09 2.87
C THR A 118 24.55 -10.32 1.37
N PHE A 119 23.58 -9.95 0.56
CA PHE A 119 23.67 -10.05 -0.89
C PHE A 119 24.85 -9.24 -1.45
N VAL A 120 25.00 -7.99 -1.06
CA VAL A 120 26.09 -7.12 -1.53
C VAL A 120 27.47 -7.70 -1.18
N LYS A 121 27.61 -8.26 0.02
CA LYS A 121 28.83 -8.93 0.47
C LYS A 121 29.14 -10.15 -0.42
N GLU A 122 28.18 -11.05 -0.61
CA GLU A 122 28.39 -12.27 -1.40
C GLU A 122 28.58 -11.95 -2.90
N TRP A 123 27.89 -10.93 -3.42
CA TRP A 123 28.12 -10.46 -4.78
C TRP A 123 29.53 -9.89 -4.95
N LYS A 124 30.04 -9.13 -4.00
CA LYS A 124 31.43 -8.64 -4.04
C LYS A 124 32.44 -9.78 -4.09
N ALA A 125 32.25 -10.84 -3.32
CA ALA A 125 33.10 -12.02 -3.34
C ALA A 125 33.01 -12.75 -4.70
N ALA A 126 31.82 -12.89 -5.25
CA ALA A 126 31.62 -13.45 -6.60
C ALA A 126 32.34 -12.61 -7.68
N LYS A 127 32.20 -11.28 -7.66
CA LYS A 127 32.90 -10.37 -8.58
C LYS A 127 34.42 -10.52 -8.51
N GLN A 128 34.97 -10.65 -7.32
CA GLN A 128 36.41 -10.89 -7.15
C GLN A 128 36.84 -12.18 -7.84
N SER A 129 36.09 -13.26 -7.69
CA SER A 129 36.40 -14.54 -8.35
C SER A 129 36.25 -14.45 -9.89
N TYR A 130 35.28 -13.66 -10.41
CA TYR A 130 35.20 -13.37 -11.83
C TYR A 130 36.42 -12.57 -12.36
N ALA A 131 36.92 -11.65 -11.55
CA ALA A 131 38.11 -10.87 -11.90
C ALA A 131 39.37 -11.77 -11.95
N GLU A 132 39.54 -12.71 -11.04
CA GLU A 132 40.59 -13.71 -11.00
C GLU A 132 40.57 -14.55 -12.30
N VAL A 133 39.41 -15.01 -12.71
CA VAL A 133 39.24 -15.73 -13.99
C VAL A 133 39.65 -14.88 -15.18
N GLN A 134 39.29 -13.60 -15.22
CA GLN A 134 39.68 -12.71 -16.30
C GLN A 134 41.19 -12.47 -16.33
N GLU A 135 41.83 -12.35 -15.19
CA GLU A 135 43.29 -12.22 -15.08
C GLU A 135 43.99 -13.46 -15.62
N MET A 136 43.52 -14.69 -15.33
CA MET A 136 44.04 -15.93 -15.87
C MET A 136 43.94 -15.97 -17.39
N LEU A 137 42.81 -15.51 -17.95
CA LEU A 137 42.65 -15.40 -19.42
C LEU A 137 43.65 -14.41 -20.05
N ASP A 138 43.79 -13.25 -19.41
CA ASP A 138 44.70 -12.21 -19.88
C ASP A 138 46.21 -12.64 -19.78
N LEU A 139 46.53 -13.57 -18.87
CA LEU A 139 47.84 -14.22 -18.73
C LEU A 139 48.02 -15.41 -19.67
N GLY A 140 47.03 -15.76 -20.47
CA GLY A 140 47.13 -16.88 -21.44
C GLY A 140 47.00 -18.27 -20.77
N LEU A 141 46.27 -18.38 -19.63
CA LEU A 141 45.99 -19.59 -18.87
C LEU A 141 44.54 -20.02 -19.02
N PRO A 142 44.04 -20.39 -20.20
CA PRO A 142 42.63 -20.64 -20.46
C PRO A 142 42.08 -21.86 -19.73
N ASP A 143 42.89 -22.91 -19.53
CA ASP A 143 42.43 -24.13 -18.84
C ASP A 143 42.22 -23.85 -17.34
N ASP A 144 43.16 -23.16 -16.68
CA ASP A 144 43.05 -22.74 -15.28
C ASP A 144 41.88 -21.77 -15.08
N ALA A 145 41.64 -20.88 -16.05
CA ALA A 145 40.50 -19.96 -16.05
C ALA A 145 39.16 -20.72 -16.09
N VAL A 146 39.07 -21.74 -16.96
CA VAL A 146 37.85 -22.60 -17.04
C VAL A 146 37.64 -23.36 -15.73
N ASP A 147 38.67 -23.99 -15.18
CA ASP A 147 38.58 -24.75 -13.93
C ASP A 147 38.15 -23.85 -12.76
N THR A 148 38.73 -22.66 -12.65
CA THR A 148 38.33 -21.66 -11.65
C THR A 148 36.89 -21.21 -11.86
N PHE A 149 36.47 -20.95 -13.11
CA PHE A 149 35.12 -20.50 -13.44
C PHE A 149 34.05 -21.55 -13.08
N ILE A 150 34.30 -22.83 -13.40
CA ILE A 150 33.35 -23.92 -13.11
C ILE A 150 33.42 -24.42 -11.68
N GLY A 151 34.51 -24.12 -10.96
CA GLY A 151 34.72 -24.45 -9.54
C GLY A 151 34.39 -23.29 -8.61
N THR A 152 35.41 -22.55 -8.18
CA THR A 152 35.32 -21.49 -7.17
C THR A 152 34.35 -20.37 -7.55
N THR A 153 34.42 -19.88 -8.80
CA THR A 153 33.55 -18.78 -9.24
C THR A 153 32.08 -19.20 -9.27
N ARG A 154 31.80 -20.44 -9.70
CA ARG A 154 30.43 -21.00 -9.62
C ARG A 154 29.92 -21.00 -8.19
N ASP A 155 30.73 -21.44 -7.24
CA ASP A 155 30.31 -21.57 -5.85
C ASP A 155 30.09 -20.20 -5.18
N GLN A 156 30.94 -19.21 -5.48
CA GLN A 156 30.74 -17.84 -5.02
C GLN A 156 29.47 -17.19 -5.67
N HIS A 157 29.29 -17.41 -6.96
CA HIS A 157 28.08 -16.95 -7.64
C HIS A 157 26.81 -17.56 -7.05
N ARG A 158 26.81 -18.86 -6.72
CA ARG A 158 25.66 -19.53 -6.07
C ARG A 158 25.36 -18.94 -4.70
N LYS A 159 26.38 -18.57 -3.92
CA LYS A 159 26.17 -17.87 -2.63
C LYS A 159 25.53 -16.51 -2.83
N ALA A 160 25.99 -15.75 -3.81
CA ALA A 160 25.38 -14.45 -4.13
C ALA A 160 23.93 -14.58 -4.59
N VAL A 161 23.63 -15.56 -5.45
CA VAL A 161 22.25 -15.85 -5.89
C VAL A 161 21.37 -16.30 -4.71
N ALA A 162 21.88 -17.14 -3.80
CA ALA A 162 21.14 -17.56 -2.61
C ALA A 162 20.84 -16.38 -1.68
N ALA A 163 21.81 -15.48 -1.50
CA ALA A 163 21.61 -14.26 -0.70
C ALA A 163 20.60 -13.31 -1.38
N LEU A 164 20.66 -13.15 -2.71
CA LEU A 164 19.66 -12.37 -3.45
C LEU A 164 18.26 -12.98 -3.37
N ASN A 165 18.13 -14.30 -3.46
CA ASN A 165 16.86 -14.99 -3.28
C ASN A 165 16.29 -14.77 -1.86
N THR A 166 17.16 -14.69 -0.84
CA THR A 166 16.73 -14.31 0.51
C THR A 166 16.17 -12.90 0.54
N LEU A 167 16.83 -11.94 -0.11
CA LEU A 167 16.32 -10.57 -0.24
C LEU A 167 14.97 -10.54 -0.96
N VAL A 168 14.85 -11.23 -2.10
CA VAL A 168 13.57 -11.35 -2.84
C VAL A 168 12.47 -11.91 -1.95
N ASN A 169 12.74 -12.97 -1.18
CA ASN A 169 11.75 -13.55 -0.27
C ASN A 169 11.31 -12.57 0.83
N VAL A 170 12.23 -11.77 1.38
CA VAL A 170 11.89 -10.73 2.37
C VAL A 170 10.94 -9.70 1.75
N VAL A 171 11.26 -9.22 0.56
CA VAL A 171 10.44 -8.21 -0.13
C VAL A 171 9.07 -8.77 -0.54
N ASP A 172 9.01 -10.02 -1.00
CA ASP A 172 7.75 -10.72 -1.29
C ASP A 172 6.86 -10.86 -0.04
N GLN A 173 7.45 -11.14 1.11
CA GLN A 173 6.71 -11.18 2.38
C GLN A 173 6.20 -9.80 2.78
N GLN A 174 7.00 -8.75 2.59
CA GLN A 174 6.55 -7.37 2.79
C GLN A 174 5.39 -7.03 1.87
N ALA A 175 5.48 -7.40 0.58
CA ALA A 175 4.42 -7.18 -0.40
C ALA A 175 3.11 -7.87 0.00
N LYS A 176 3.18 -9.13 0.43
CA LYS A 176 2.01 -9.86 0.93
C LYS A 176 1.42 -9.21 2.17
N THR A 177 2.25 -8.83 3.14
CA THR A 177 1.80 -8.17 4.36
C THR A 177 1.14 -6.83 4.06
N ALA A 178 1.74 -6.01 3.20
CA ALA A 178 1.20 -4.72 2.78
C ALA A 178 -0.14 -4.90 2.03
N SER A 179 -0.26 -5.92 1.17
CA SER A 179 -1.51 -6.23 0.47
C SER A 179 -2.63 -6.64 1.43
N VAL A 180 -2.35 -7.54 2.39
CA VAL A 180 -3.32 -7.96 3.43
C VAL A 180 -3.71 -6.77 4.31
N SER A 181 -2.77 -5.92 4.67
CA SER A 181 -3.01 -4.71 5.47
C SER A 181 -3.89 -3.71 4.73
N ALA A 182 -3.64 -3.51 3.44
CA ALA A 182 -4.47 -2.64 2.59
C ALA A 182 -5.91 -3.18 2.46
N ASP A 183 -6.08 -4.49 2.25
CA ASP A 183 -7.39 -5.13 2.14
C ASP A 183 -8.17 -5.06 3.46
N SER A 184 -7.51 -5.31 4.59
CA SER A 184 -8.13 -5.17 5.92
C SER A 184 -8.55 -3.72 6.22
N THR A 185 -7.72 -2.74 5.85
CA THR A 185 -8.02 -1.31 5.98
C THR A 185 -9.22 -0.92 5.12
N PHE A 186 -9.27 -1.40 3.87
CA PHE A 186 -10.40 -1.19 2.98
C PHE A 186 -11.69 -1.79 3.55
N THR A 187 -11.64 -3.04 3.99
CA THR A 187 -12.80 -3.74 4.56
C THR A 187 -13.31 -3.07 5.83
N ALA A 188 -12.42 -2.69 6.75
CA ALA A 188 -12.79 -1.98 7.97
C ALA A 188 -13.40 -0.61 7.67
N SER A 189 -12.78 0.17 6.78
CA SER A 189 -13.27 1.50 6.40
C SER A 189 -14.61 1.44 5.68
N SER A 190 -14.78 0.53 4.73
CA SER A 190 -16.05 0.36 3.99
C SER A 190 -17.17 -0.13 4.90
N THR A 191 -16.91 -1.08 5.81
CA THR A 191 -17.87 -1.56 6.79
C THR A 191 -18.32 -0.43 7.71
N LEU A 192 -17.37 0.37 8.22
CA LEU A 192 -17.69 1.53 9.07
C LEU A 192 -18.55 2.54 8.31
N MET A 193 -18.25 2.84 7.05
CA MET A 193 -19.04 3.75 6.21
C MET A 193 -20.49 3.24 6.03
N VAL A 194 -20.65 1.94 5.74
CA VAL A 194 -21.99 1.34 5.59
C VAL A 194 -22.79 1.41 6.88
N ILE A 195 -22.18 1.07 8.02
CA ILE A 195 -22.84 1.17 9.33
C ILE A 195 -23.25 2.62 9.62
N MET A 196 -22.36 3.58 9.40
CA MET A 196 -22.65 5.00 9.62
C MET A 196 -23.78 5.50 8.70
N LEU A 197 -23.82 5.05 7.45
CA LEU A 197 -24.89 5.37 6.51
C LEU A 197 -26.24 4.85 7.02
N LEU A 198 -26.30 3.58 7.46
CA LEU A 198 -27.52 2.98 8.02
C LEU A 198 -27.98 3.70 9.29
N VAL A 199 -27.06 4.02 10.19
CA VAL A 199 -27.37 4.81 11.39
C VAL A 199 -27.92 6.19 11.04
N GLY A 200 -27.34 6.84 10.01
CA GLY A 200 -27.81 8.13 9.51
C GLY A 200 -29.24 8.06 8.95
N ILE A 201 -29.51 7.05 8.12
CA ILE A 201 -30.86 6.84 7.54
C ILE A 201 -31.89 6.57 8.64
N VAL A 202 -31.61 5.61 9.51
CA VAL A 202 -32.56 5.23 10.59
C VAL A 202 -32.75 6.40 11.56
N GLY A 203 -31.67 7.07 11.97
CA GLY A 203 -31.73 8.24 12.84
C GLY A 203 -32.50 9.40 12.21
N GLY A 204 -32.24 9.69 10.92
CA GLY A 204 -32.95 10.70 10.17
C GLY A 204 -34.45 10.42 10.04
N LEU A 205 -34.84 9.18 9.72
CA LEU A 205 -36.25 8.76 9.66
C LEU A 205 -36.94 8.85 11.02
N ALA A 206 -36.28 8.42 12.09
CA ALA A 206 -36.81 8.52 13.45
C ALA A 206 -37.04 9.98 13.89
N LEU A 207 -36.08 10.87 13.60
CA LEU A 207 -36.22 12.30 13.81
C LEU A 207 -37.36 12.88 12.98
N ALA A 208 -37.42 12.59 11.69
CA ALA A 208 -38.49 13.06 10.80
C ALA A 208 -39.88 12.63 11.31
N TRP A 209 -40.05 11.36 11.68
CA TRP A 209 -41.30 10.85 12.24
C TRP A 209 -41.69 11.55 13.55
N PHE A 210 -40.73 11.72 14.47
CA PHE A 210 -40.98 12.39 15.75
C PHE A 210 -41.42 13.84 15.53
N PHE A 211 -40.78 14.58 14.65
CA PHE A 211 -41.12 15.98 14.36
C PHE A 211 -42.42 16.13 13.60
N ALA A 212 -42.66 15.27 12.58
CA ALA A 212 -43.93 15.27 11.86
C ALA A 212 -45.11 15.09 12.81
N ARG A 213 -44.99 14.17 13.76
CA ARG A 213 -46.01 13.94 14.78
C ARG A 213 -46.20 15.14 15.76
N ALA A 214 -45.10 15.78 16.14
CA ALA A 214 -45.15 16.96 17.01
C ALA A 214 -45.79 18.18 16.33
N ILE A 215 -45.50 18.37 15.04
CA ILE A 215 -46.05 19.47 14.23
C ILE A 215 -47.52 19.20 13.91
N ALA A 216 -47.88 18.00 13.51
CA ALA A 216 -49.25 17.62 13.22
C ALA A 216 -50.15 17.81 14.45
N GLY A 217 -49.65 17.47 15.67
CA GLY A 217 -50.38 17.71 16.91
C GLY A 217 -50.63 19.20 17.20
N ALA A 218 -49.63 20.04 17.05
CA ALA A 218 -49.72 21.48 17.27
C ALA A 218 -50.65 22.17 16.26
N VAL A 219 -50.56 21.78 14.97
CA VAL A 219 -51.46 22.31 13.92
C VAL A 219 -52.89 21.82 14.10
N GLY A 220 -53.06 20.55 14.46
CA GLY A 220 -54.41 19.99 14.73
C GLY A 220 -55.13 20.69 15.88
N GLU A 221 -54.37 21.06 16.92
CA GLU A 221 -54.95 21.82 18.08
C GLU A 221 -55.32 23.25 17.67
N ALA A 222 -54.45 23.94 16.88
CA ALA A 222 -54.76 25.26 16.37
C ALA A 222 -55.99 25.25 15.44
N VAL A 223 -56.15 24.26 14.60
CA VAL A 223 -57.32 24.07 13.70
C VAL A 223 -58.56 23.78 14.53
N ARG A 224 -58.47 22.95 15.57
CA ARG A 224 -59.59 22.67 16.51
C ARG A 224 -60.09 23.94 17.19
N VAL A 225 -59.14 24.74 17.75
CA VAL A 225 -59.45 26.01 18.39
C VAL A 225 -60.11 27.00 17.41
N ALA A 226 -59.56 27.09 16.19
CA ALA A 226 -60.16 27.95 15.16
C ALA A 226 -61.59 27.51 14.75
N ASN A 227 -61.84 26.22 14.67
CA ASN A 227 -63.16 25.66 14.40
C ASN A 227 -64.15 25.87 15.56
N ASP A 228 -63.69 25.71 16.80
CA ASP A 228 -64.52 25.96 17.99
C ASP A 228 -64.91 27.43 18.11
N VAL A 229 -63.99 28.36 17.84
CA VAL A 229 -64.25 29.80 17.78
C VAL A 229 -65.23 30.14 16.64
N SER A 230 -65.08 29.56 15.47
CA SER A 230 -65.99 29.79 14.33
C SER A 230 -67.39 29.22 14.54
N ALA A 231 -67.51 28.21 15.43
CA ALA A 231 -68.79 27.60 15.84
C ALA A 231 -69.44 28.30 17.06
N GLY A 232 -68.86 29.43 17.50
CA GLY A 232 -69.41 30.22 18.63
C GLY A 232 -69.14 29.64 20.00
N LYS A 233 -68.26 28.63 20.13
CA LYS A 233 -67.88 28.05 21.43
C LYS A 233 -66.64 28.78 21.98
N LEU A 234 -66.88 29.79 22.85
CA LEU A 234 -65.83 30.65 23.41
C LEU A 234 -65.24 30.15 24.76
N ASP A 235 -65.70 28.98 25.27
CA ASP A 235 -65.27 28.46 26.58
C ASP A 235 -64.04 27.51 26.55
N GLY A 236 -63.33 27.43 25.43
CA GLY A 236 -62.13 26.59 25.30
C GLY A 236 -60.93 27.17 26.04
N LYS A 237 -60.45 26.49 27.12
CA LYS A 237 -59.13 26.76 27.71
C LYS A 237 -58.07 26.43 26.68
N ILE A 238 -57.22 27.41 26.33
CA ILE A 238 -56.00 27.24 25.56
C ILE A 238 -54.91 26.87 26.58
N ASP A 239 -54.46 25.60 26.61
CA ASP A 239 -53.29 25.14 27.38
C ASP A 239 -51.99 25.38 26.66
#